data_b89736ada0bd67477ae7eff2bc51bebd
#
_entry.id   b89736ada0bd67477ae7eff2bc51bebd
#
_cell.length_a   1.000
_cell.length_b   1.000
_cell.length_c   1.000
_cell.angle_alpha   90.00
_cell.angle_beta   90.00
_cell.angle_gamma   90.00
#
_symmetry.space_group_name_H-M   'P 1'
#
loop_
_entity.id
_entity.type
_entity.pdbx_description
1 polymer ?
#
loop_
_entity_poly.entity_id
_entity_poly.type
_entity_poly.pdbx_seq_one_letter_code
_entity_poly.pdbx_strand_id
1 'polypeptide(L)'
;MPSVRTSRPYAITMWEFSWIERRWPGAGYEDWDQALDELVERGYNAVRIDAFPHLIAVDPNRVWTIHSDGQDGDWGAPGEVDITRVGEALVEFIGKCKARGVAVGLSTWYKRDNDNVRMLIKTAADQARVWLATLEVIESAGLLDALLYVDLCNEFPNVKWAPYLYAADATASDPLTDARIIAWMRDSIALLRQRYPQLDYTFSQSDQFHLWEQQDVTMLDFLEPHLWITNPAMSSFYKDIGYSFKLREFQTLVRKAKPYYLANKAHLDGVLTEWIGKAADWSRRSHKPLITTEAWASVMYRDWPMADWDWMMDVCAAGVEQASATGRWTAICTSNFCGPQYRGMWRDVAWHRRLTDLIKSGPVDAELRK
;
A
#
# COMPACT_ATOMS: atom_id res chain seq x y z
N MET A 1 -11.61 15.84 9.96
CA MET A 1 -11.37 14.62 9.17
C MET A 1 -10.01 14.73 8.50
N PRO A 2 -9.15 13.72 8.53
CA PRO A 2 -7.94 13.68 7.73
C PRO A 2 -8.24 13.89 6.25
N SER A 3 -7.25 14.32 5.47
CA SER A 3 -7.40 14.50 4.03
C SER A 3 -6.04 14.38 3.37
N VAL A 4 -6.01 13.86 2.16
CA VAL A 4 -4.81 13.77 1.33
C VAL A 4 -4.32 15.16 0.88
N ARG A 5 -5.19 16.17 0.88
CA ARG A 5 -4.79 17.58 0.72
C ARG A 5 -4.52 18.17 2.09
N THR A 6 -3.27 18.45 2.38
CA THR A 6 -2.82 18.88 3.71
C THR A 6 -1.61 19.79 3.62
N SER A 7 -1.41 20.64 4.62
CA SER A 7 -0.18 21.42 4.77
C SER A 7 0.92 20.68 5.54
N ARG A 8 0.59 19.54 6.14
CA ARG A 8 1.53 18.71 6.91
C ARG A 8 1.44 17.27 6.41
N PRO A 9 2.48 16.76 5.74
CA PRO A 9 2.48 15.38 5.23
C PRO A 9 2.31 14.34 6.34
N TYR A 10 1.73 13.21 5.97
CA TYR A 10 1.63 12.04 6.85
C TYR A 10 2.86 11.16 6.68
N ALA A 11 3.42 10.72 7.80
CA ALA A 11 4.32 9.58 7.82
C ALA A 11 3.45 8.31 7.92
N ILE A 12 3.29 7.61 6.80
CA ILE A 12 2.41 6.46 6.69
C ILE A 12 3.21 5.16 6.66
N THR A 13 2.65 4.07 7.17
CA THR A 13 3.18 2.72 6.96
C THR A 13 2.12 1.82 6.36
N MET A 14 2.54 0.76 5.66
CA MET A 14 1.66 -0.26 5.15
C MET A 14 1.72 -1.49 6.06
N TRP A 15 0.56 -1.90 6.57
CA TRP A 15 0.40 -3.16 7.31
C TRP A 15 -0.42 -4.18 6.53
N GLU A 16 -0.71 -3.87 5.26
CA GLU A 16 -1.44 -4.67 4.28
C GLU A 16 -2.53 -5.54 4.93
N PHE A 17 -2.50 -6.85 4.72
CA PHE A 17 -3.38 -7.85 5.36
C PHE A 17 -2.79 -8.40 6.67
N SER A 18 -1.51 -8.14 6.98
CA SER A 18 -0.83 -8.70 8.15
C SER A 18 -1.46 -8.30 9.48
N TRP A 19 -2.08 -7.11 9.55
CA TRP A 19 -2.73 -6.62 10.75
C TRP A 19 -3.80 -7.58 11.32
N ILE A 20 -4.47 -8.38 10.50
CA ILE A 20 -5.50 -9.34 10.88
C ILE A 20 -5.08 -10.80 10.68
N GLU A 21 -4.23 -11.08 9.71
CA GLU A 21 -3.77 -12.44 9.41
C GLU A 21 -2.71 -12.92 10.40
N ARG A 22 -1.88 -12.04 10.97
CA ARG A 22 -0.73 -12.40 11.80
C ARG A 22 -1.01 -12.18 13.29
N ARG A 23 -2.00 -12.94 13.82
CA ARG A 23 -2.49 -12.78 15.20
C ARG A 23 -2.01 -13.88 16.16
N TRP A 24 -1.12 -14.78 15.75
CA TRP A 24 -0.54 -15.79 16.64
C TRP A 24 0.60 -15.20 17.50
N PRO A 25 0.93 -15.81 18.67
CA PRO A 25 1.99 -15.30 19.53
C PRO A 25 3.33 -15.15 18.82
N GLY A 26 3.94 -13.97 18.91
CA GLY A 26 5.20 -13.63 18.27
C GLY A 26 5.11 -13.26 16.80
N ALA A 27 3.91 -13.16 16.22
CA ALA A 27 3.71 -12.76 14.82
C ALA A 27 3.78 -11.25 14.61
N GLY A 28 3.60 -10.47 15.67
CA GLY A 28 3.75 -9.01 15.70
C GLY A 28 2.45 -8.23 15.78
N TYR A 29 1.29 -8.83 15.47
CA TYR A 29 -0.02 -8.16 15.51
C TYR A 29 -1.00 -8.86 16.46
N GLU A 30 -0.56 -9.75 17.31
CA GLU A 30 -1.39 -10.42 18.31
C GLU A 30 -2.00 -9.45 19.29
N ASP A 31 -1.30 -8.36 19.61
CA ASP A 31 -1.76 -7.23 20.41
C ASP A 31 -1.67 -5.94 19.56
N TRP A 32 -2.82 -5.45 19.13
CA TRP A 32 -2.89 -4.21 18.33
C TRP A 32 -2.55 -2.97 19.14
N ASP A 33 -2.80 -2.95 20.46
CA ASP A 33 -2.44 -1.81 21.28
C ASP A 33 -0.93 -1.67 21.35
N GLN A 34 -0.20 -2.77 21.59
CA GLN A 34 1.26 -2.77 21.53
C GLN A 34 1.79 -2.36 20.14
N ALA A 35 1.27 -2.97 19.07
CA ALA A 35 1.73 -2.68 17.72
C ALA A 35 1.52 -1.21 17.33
N LEU A 36 0.37 -0.63 17.70
CA LEU A 36 0.06 0.78 17.43
C LEU A 36 0.85 1.74 18.34
N ASP A 37 1.12 1.38 19.59
CA ASP A 37 1.99 2.16 20.47
C ASP A 37 3.42 2.19 19.92
N GLU A 38 3.93 1.08 19.43
CA GLU A 38 5.22 1.00 18.73
C GLU A 38 5.25 1.82 17.44
N LEU A 39 4.13 1.86 16.69
CA LEU A 39 3.98 2.68 15.49
C LEU A 39 4.10 4.16 15.84
N VAL A 40 3.36 4.63 16.85
CA VAL A 40 3.40 6.02 17.33
C VAL A 40 4.77 6.36 17.91
N GLU A 41 5.40 5.45 18.65
CA GLU A 41 6.78 5.62 19.15
C GLU A 41 7.76 5.94 18.02
N ARG A 42 7.59 5.33 16.85
CA ARG A 42 8.41 5.55 15.66
C ARG A 42 8.03 6.81 14.86
N GLY A 43 7.03 7.55 15.34
CA GLY A 43 6.61 8.83 14.79
C GLY A 43 5.64 8.76 13.63
N TYR A 44 5.13 7.59 13.27
CA TYR A 44 4.07 7.46 12.26
C TYR A 44 2.75 8.02 12.77
N ASN A 45 1.99 8.62 11.88
CA ASN A 45 0.66 9.17 12.16
C ASN A 45 -0.40 8.72 11.13
N ALA A 46 -0.06 7.76 10.27
CA ALA A 46 -1.00 7.08 9.40
C ALA A 46 -0.59 5.63 9.15
N VAL A 47 -1.57 4.77 8.85
CA VAL A 47 -1.40 3.37 8.49
C VAL A 47 -2.33 2.99 7.33
N ARG A 48 -1.83 2.21 6.35
CA ARG A 48 -2.63 1.60 5.28
C ARG A 48 -2.86 0.12 5.58
N ILE A 49 -4.11 -0.32 5.46
CA ILE A 49 -4.51 -1.72 5.71
C ILE A 49 -5.43 -2.25 4.62
N ASP A 50 -5.49 -3.58 4.45
CA ASP A 50 -6.55 -4.24 3.71
C ASP A 50 -7.83 -4.25 4.56
N ALA A 51 -8.90 -3.69 4.02
CA ALA A 51 -10.21 -3.65 4.67
C ALA A 51 -11.09 -4.87 4.35
N PHE A 52 -10.64 -5.76 3.45
CA PHE A 52 -11.39 -6.94 2.99
C PHE A 52 -12.84 -6.66 2.58
N PRO A 53 -13.13 -5.65 1.76
CA PRO A 53 -14.49 -5.20 1.48
C PRO A 53 -15.37 -6.28 0.83
N HIS A 54 -14.77 -7.19 0.05
CA HIS A 54 -15.48 -8.32 -0.58
C HIS A 54 -16.01 -9.32 0.44
N LEU A 55 -15.30 -9.53 1.55
CA LEU A 55 -15.72 -10.43 2.63
C LEU A 55 -16.80 -9.77 3.49
N ILE A 56 -16.60 -8.51 3.87
CA ILE A 56 -17.56 -7.73 4.65
C ILE A 56 -18.90 -7.63 3.94
N ALA A 57 -18.90 -7.39 2.63
CA ALA A 57 -20.13 -7.26 1.85
C ALA A 57 -20.94 -8.56 1.72
N VAL A 58 -20.30 -9.71 1.88
CA VAL A 58 -20.98 -11.02 1.87
C VAL A 58 -21.48 -11.38 3.27
N ASP A 59 -20.59 -11.37 4.26
CA ASP A 59 -20.94 -11.59 5.66
C ASP A 59 -19.82 -11.08 6.59
N PRO A 60 -20.00 -9.93 7.25
CA PRO A 60 -18.99 -9.34 8.13
C PRO A 60 -18.71 -10.14 9.42
N ASN A 61 -19.59 -11.11 9.76
CA ASN A 61 -19.52 -11.89 11.00
C ASN A 61 -18.98 -13.31 10.80
N ARG A 62 -18.89 -13.75 9.54
CA ARG A 62 -18.42 -15.09 9.20
C ARG A 62 -16.93 -15.27 9.52
N VAL A 63 -16.52 -16.52 9.80
CA VAL A 63 -15.12 -16.97 9.72
C VAL A 63 -14.77 -17.18 8.25
N TRP A 64 -13.73 -16.51 7.80
CA TRP A 64 -13.21 -16.61 6.44
C TRP A 64 -11.84 -17.28 6.45
N THR A 65 -11.66 -18.32 5.64
CA THR A 65 -10.34 -18.90 5.41
C THR A 65 -9.71 -18.23 4.20
N ILE A 66 -8.62 -17.51 4.43
CA ILE A 66 -7.87 -16.76 3.42
C ILE A 66 -6.67 -17.56 2.96
N HIS A 67 -6.41 -17.54 1.65
CA HIS A 67 -5.27 -18.22 1.04
C HIS A 67 -4.20 -17.24 0.59
N SER A 68 -2.93 -17.60 0.84
CA SER A 68 -1.78 -16.89 0.27
C SER A 68 -1.69 -17.14 -1.23
N ASP A 69 -1.46 -16.08 -2.00
CA ASP A 69 -1.27 -16.15 -3.46
C ASP A 69 0.22 -16.33 -3.85
N GLY A 70 0.97 -17.11 -3.08
CA GLY A 70 2.34 -17.53 -3.40
C GLY A 70 3.43 -16.52 -3.12
N GLN A 71 3.33 -15.30 -3.60
CA GLN A 71 4.29 -14.22 -3.31
C GLN A 71 4.16 -13.67 -1.89
N ASP A 72 2.99 -13.80 -1.27
CA ASP A 72 2.73 -13.31 0.07
C ASP A 72 3.61 -14.00 1.12
N GLY A 73 4.09 -15.21 0.84
CA GLY A 73 5.08 -15.89 1.66
C GLY A 73 6.37 -15.10 1.88
N ASP A 74 6.76 -14.27 0.92
CA ASP A 74 7.94 -13.40 1.04
C ASP A 74 7.72 -12.25 2.04
N TRP A 75 6.46 -11.84 2.24
CA TRP A 75 6.05 -10.87 3.26
C TRP A 75 5.69 -11.55 4.59
N GLY A 76 5.77 -12.87 4.62
CA GLY A 76 5.52 -13.68 5.81
C GLY A 76 4.04 -13.96 6.06
N ALA A 77 3.17 -13.80 5.07
CA ALA A 77 1.79 -14.25 5.16
C ALA A 77 1.71 -15.77 5.33
N PRO A 78 0.78 -16.29 6.14
CA PRO A 78 0.55 -17.73 6.23
C PRO A 78 0.02 -18.28 4.91
N GLY A 79 0.25 -19.56 4.63
CA GLY A 79 -0.29 -20.23 3.44
C GLY A 79 -1.82 -20.26 3.45
N GLU A 80 -2.39 -20.44 4.63
CA GLU A 80 -3.83 -20.45 4.91
C GLU A 80 -4.06 -19.95 6.32
N VAL A 81 -5.08 -19.10 6.52
CA VAL A 81 -5.42 -18.55 7.84
C VAL A 81 -6.91 -18.27 7.95
N ASP A 82 -7.46 -18.58 9.11
CA ASP A 82 -8.83 -18.19 9.46
C ASP A 82 -8.84 -16.80 10.07
N ILE A 83 -9.61 -15.91 9.46
CA ILE A 83 -9.93 -14.59 10.02
C ILE A 83 -11.39 -14.55 10.43
N THR A 84 -11.67 -14.00 11.59
CA THR A 84 -13.02 -14.02 12.17
C THR A 84 -13.58 -12.61 12.28
N ARG A 85 -14.88 -12.45 12.01
CA ARG A 85 -15.63 -11.22 12.27
C ARG A 85 -14.93 -9.97 11.74
N VAL A 86 -14.57 -10.00 10.46
CA VAL A 86 -13.73 -8.98 9.82
C VAL A 86 -14.29 -7.56 10.03
N GLY A 87 -15.63 -7.41 10.01
CA GLY A 87 -16.28 -6.11 10.25
C GLY A 87 -16.02 -5.57 11.65
N GLU A 88 -16.14 -6.40 12.68
CA GLU A 88 -15.85 -5.99 14.08
C GLU A 88 -14.35 -5.72 14.28
N ALA A 89 -13.49 -6.58 13.73
CA ALA A 89 -12.04 -6.42 13.78
C ALA A 89 -11.61 -5.09 13.14
N LEU A 90 -12.20 -4.74 11.99
CA LEU A 90 -11.92 -3.48 11.31
C LEU A 90 -12.34 -2.27 12.16
N VAL A 91 -13.53 -2.31 12.76
CA VAL A 91 -14.04 -1.25 13.65
C VAL A 91 -13.14 -1.11 14.89
N GLU A 92 -12.77 -2.21 15.54
CA GLU A 92 -11.88 -2.19 16.70
C GLU A 92 -10.53 -1.60 16.33
N PHE A 93 -9.91 -2.06 15.23
CA PHE A 93 -8.61 -1.58 14.79
C PHE A 93 -8.62 -0.08 14.47
N ILE A 94 -9.61 0.40 13.68
CA ILE A 94 -9.75 1.83 13.36
C ILE A 94 -10.00 2.66 14.62
N GLY A 95 -10.80 2.15 15.57
CA GLY A 95 -11.03 2.80 16.86
C GLY A 95 -9.74 2.97 17.68
N LYS A 96 -8.88 1.94 17.70
CA LYS A 96 -7.56 1.99 18.36
C LYS A 96 -6.60 2.97 17.65
N CYS A 97 -6.63 3.04 16.31
CA CYS A 97 -5.91 4.05 15.53
C CYS A 97 -6.37 5.46 15.89
N LYS A 98 -7.69 5.70 15.86
CA LYS A 98 -8.30 7.00 16.19
C LYS A 98 -7.92 7.48 17.60
N ALA A 99 -7.94 6.58 18.58
CA ALA A 99 -7.55 6.89 19.96
C ALA A 99 -6.09 7.37 20.09
N ARG A 100 -5.23 7.04 19.13
CA ARG A 100 -3.82 7.41 19.07
C ARG A 100 -3.53 8.54 18.08
N GLY A 101 -4.55 9.10 17.44
CA GLY A 101 -4.37 10.12 16.40
C GLY A 101 -3.73 9.59 15.11
N VAL A 102 -3.83 8.28 14.87
CA VAL A 102 -3.35 7.62 13.65
C VAL A 102 -4.47 7.59 12.62
N ALA A 103 -4.27 8.22 11.46
CA ALA A 103 -5.21 8.19 10.34
C ALA A 103 -5.11 6.86 9.58
N VAL A 104 -6.21 6.38 9.03
CA VAL A 104 -6.26 5.07 8.36
C VAL A 104 -6.54 5.22 6.88
N GLY A 105 -5.59 4.79 6.04
CA GLY A 105 -5.82 4.53 4.61
C GLY A 105 -6.38 3.13 4.44
N LEU A 106 -7.54 3.02 3.80
CA LEU A 106 -8.12 1.74 3.45
C LEU A 106 -7.69 1.33 2.05
N SER A 107 -7.35 0.06 1.87
CA SER A 107 -7.09 -0.55 0.58
C SER A 107 -7.65 -1.97 0.55
N THR A 108 -7.44 -2.70 -0.53
CA THR A 108 -7.69 -4.14 -0.58
C THR A 108 -6.85 -4.81 -1.67
N TRP A 109 -6.33 -6.00 -1.35
CA TRP A 109 -5.64 -6.91 -2.28
C TRP A 109 -6.60 -7.97 -2.83
N TYR A 110 -7.90 -7.89 -2.52
CA TYR A 110 -8.93 -8.87 -2.90
C TYR A 110 -8.43 -10.30 -2.75
N LYS A 111 -7.88 -10.63 -1.58
CA LYS A 111 -7.32 -11.97 -1.30
C LYS A 111 -8.37 -13.06 -1.49
N ARG A 112 -7.91 -14.21 -1.97
CA ARG A 112 -8.76 -15.36 -2.21
C ARG A 112 -9.17 -16.01 -0.90
N ASP A 113 -10.44 -16.30 -0.76
CA ASP A 113 -11.03 -17.15 0.28
C ASP A 113 -11.49 -18.50 -0.31
N ASN A 114 -11.95 -19.42 0.53
CA ASN A 114 -12.40 -20.74 0.09
C ASN A 114 -13.54 -20.71 -0.94
N ASP A 115 -14.42 -19.71 -0.87
CA ASP A 115 -15.54 -19.55 -1.80
C ASP A 115 -15.19 -18.64 -2.98
N ASN A 116 -13.99 -18.04 -2.95
CA ASN A 116 -13.49 -17.09 -3.94
C ASN A 116 -14.49 -15.94 -4.24
N VAL A 117 -15.07 -15.37 -3.16
CA VAL A 117 -16.18 -14.39 -3.27
C VAL A 117 -15.78 -13.09 -3.96
N ARG A 118 -14.47 -12.77 -4.05
CA ARG A 118 -13.98 -11.66 -4.88
C ARG A 118 -14.46 -11.76 -6.34
N MET A 119 -14.69 -12.99 -6.84
CA MET A 119 -15.17 -13.24 -8.20
C MET A 119 -16.67 -12.93 -8.39
N LEU A 120 -17.39 -12.52 -7.33
CA LEU A 120 -18.75 -11.99 -7.45
C LEU A 120 -18.78 -10.53 -7.95
N ILE A 121 -17.64 -9.85 -7.95
CA ILE A 121 -17.48 -8.52 -8.53
C ILE A 121 -17.45 -8.67 -10.06
N LYS A 122 -18.48 -8.17 -10.75
CA LYS A 122 -18.61 -8.28 -12.22
C LYS A 122 -18.66 -6.92 -12.90
N THR A 123 -18.93 -5.88 -12.14
CA THR A 123 -19.12 -4.51 -12.64
C THR A 123 -18.50 -3.50 -11.69
N ALA A 124 -18.27 -2.28 -12.16
CA ALA A 124 -17.86 -1.15 -11.31
C ALA A 124 -18.87 -0.91 -10.17
N ALA A 125 -20.17 -1.15 -10.42
CA ALA A 125 -21.20 -1.06 -9.40
C ALA A 125 -21.06 -2.14 -8.32
N ASP A 126 -20.63 -3.36 -8.66
CA ASP A 126 -20.35 -4.38 -7.66
C ASP A 126 -19.14 -4.01 -6.81
N GLN A 127 -18.08 -3.46 -7.41
CA GLN A 127 -16.94 -2.96 -6.65
C GLN A 127 -17.34 -1.81 -5.72
N ALA A 128 -18.13 -0.86 -6.21
CA ALA A 128 -18.66 0.19 -5.35
C ALA A 128 -19.52 -0.37 -4.21
N ARG A 129 -20.38 -1.35 -4.48
CA ARG A 129 -21.25 -1.99 -3.49
C ARG A 129 -20.47 -2.63 -2.33
N VAL A 130 -19.38 -3.35 -2.62
CA VAL A 130 -18.58 -3.97 -1.54
C VAL A 130 -17.89 -2.90 -0.68
N TRP A 131 -17.44 -1.81 -1.27
CA TRP A 131 -16.89 -0.68 -0.52
C TRP A 131 -17.96 0.09 0.26
N LEU A 132 -19.17 0.29 -0.30
CA LEU A 132 -20.26 0.92 0.42
C LEU A 132 -20.62 0.14 1.68
N ALA A 133 -20.73 -1.20 1.60
CA ALA A 133 -21.00 -2.05 2.76
C ALA A 133 -19.92 -1.89 3.85
N THR A 134 -18.65 -1.81 3.45
CA THR A 134 -17.53 -1.60 4.37
C THR A 134 -17.58 -0.22 5.03
N LEU A 135 -17.83 0.83 4.25
CA LEU A 135 -17.93 2.19 4.78
C LEU A 135 -19.16 2.37 5.70
N GLU A 136 -20.26 1.68 5.43
CA GLU A 136 -21.45 1.65 6.31
C GLU A 136 -21.15 1.02 7.67
N VAL A 137 -20.35 -0.05 7.73
CA VAL A 137 -19.88 -0.65 8.99
C VAL A 137 -19.06 0.37 9.78
N ILE A 138 -18.13 1.06 9.13
CA ILE A 138 -17.28 2.08 9.76
C ILE A 138 -18.10 3.31 10.18
N GLU A 139 -19.05 3.77 9.35
CA GLU A 139 -19.96 4.88 9.65
C GLU A 139 -20.82 4.58 10.87
N SER A 140 -21.38 3.38 10.93
CA SER A 140 -22.24 2.94 12.06
C SER A 140 -21.51 2.93 13.40
N ALA A 141 -20.18 2.78 13.36
CA ALA A 141 -19.31 2.88 14.54
C ALA A 141 -18.84 4.33 14.83
N GLY A 142 -19.20 5.32 14.02
CA GLY A 142 -18.77 6.72 14.19
C GLY A 142 -17.29 6.95 13.90
N LEU A 143 -16.71 6.19 12.97
CA LEU A 143 -15.25 6.17 12.72
C LEU A 143 -14.84 6.72 11.33
N LEU A 144 -15.76 7.25 10.53
CA LEU A 144 -15.42 7.83 9.23
C LEU A 144 -14.38 8.97 9.33
N ASP A 145 -14.36 9.68 10.43
CA ASP A 145 -13.42 10.78 10.67
C ASP A 145 -11.99 10.33 11.02
N ALA A 146 -11.75 9.02 11.14
CA ALA A 146 -10.41 8.44 11.26
C ALA A 146 -9.81 8.07 9.90
N LEU A 147 -10.63 8.03 8.82
CA LEU A 147 -10.18 7.63 7.50
C LEU A 147 -9.41 8.76 6.82
N LEU A 148 -8.28 8.41 6.20
CA LEU A 148 -7.47 9.31 5.38
C LEU A 148 -7.92 9.23 3.91
N TYR A 149 -8.12 8.01 3.40
CA TYR A 149 -8.53 7.75 2.01
C TYR A 149 -9.05 6.32 1.83
N VAL A 150 -9.57 6.06 0.64
CA VAL A 150 -9.91 4.72 0.16
C VAL A 150 -9.20 4.46 -1.18
N ASP A 151 -8.30 3.47 -1.21
CA ASP A 151 -7.73 2.87 -2.41
C ASP A 151 -8.59 1.65 -2.77
N LEU A 152 -9.36 1.73 -3.85
CA LEU A 152 -10.37 0.73 -4.16
C LEU A 152 -9.79 -0.63 -4.53
N CYS A 153 -8.56 -0.68 -4.98
CA CYS A 153 -7.83 -1.91 -5.27
C CYS A 153 -6.33 -1.65 -5.35
N ASN A 154 -5.56 -2.41 -4.58
CA ASN A 154 -4.10 -2.37 -4.65
C ASN A 154 -3.61 -2.67 -6.07
N GLU A 155 -2.69 -1.83 -6.56
CA GLU A 155 -1.99 -2.01 -7.84
C GLU A 155 -2.94 -2.31 -9.01
N PHE A 156 -4.05 -1.58 -9.07
CA PHE A 156 -5.05 -1.76 -10.12
C PHE A 156 -4.47 -1.38 -11.51
N PRO A 157 -4.79 -2.09 -12.59
CA PRO A 157 -5.69 -3.24 -12.71
C PRO A 157 -4.96 -4.60 -12.72
N ASN A 158 -3.96 -4.78 -11.85
CA ASN A 158 -3.14 -5.99 -11.81
C ASN A 158 -4.01 -7.26 -11.73
N VAL A 159 -3.77 -8.21 -12.65
CA VAL A 159 -4.50 -9.47 -12.74
C VAL A 159 -4.46 -10.28 -11.43
N LYS A 160 -3.42 -10.13 -10.62
CA LYS A 160 -3.30 -10.78 -9.31
C LYS A 160 -4.33 -10.25 -8.31
N TRP A 161 -4.51 -8.92 -8.28
CA TRP A 161 -5.34 -8.24 -7.29
C TRP A 161 -6.75 -7.95 -7.77
N ALA A 162 -6.94 -7.83 -9.09
CA ALA A 162 -8.24 -7.62 -9.71
C ALA A 162 -8.61 -8.75 -10.70
N PRO A 163 -8.53 -10.06 -10.29
CA PRO A 163 -8.77 -11.19 -11.22
C PRO A 163 -10.19 -11.20 -11.79
N TYR A 164 -11.12 -10.56 -11.12
CA TYR A 164 -12.52 -10.44 -11.56
C TYR A 164 -12.69 -9.60 -12.83
N LEU A 165 -11.67 -8.85 -13.25
CA LEU A 165 -11.69 -8.10 -14.53
C LEU A 165 -11.39 -8.98 -15.74
N TYR A 166 -10.84 -10.17 -15.54
CA TYR A 166 -10.18 -10.94 -16.58
C TYR A 166 -10.74 -12.34 -16.72
N ALA A 167 -10.43 -12.97 -17.86
CA ALA A 167 -10.61 -14.41 -18.01
C ALA A 167 -9.70 -15.18 -17.04
N ALA A 168 -10.09 -16.40 -16.67
CA ALA A 168 -9.38 -17.19 -15.65
C ALA A 168 -7.93 -17.57 -16.03
N ASP A 169 -7.59 -17.54 -17.29
CA ASP A 169 -6.26 -17.84 -17.84
C ASP A 169 -5.44 -16.58 -18.20
N ALA A 170 -5.95 -15.38 -17.86
CA ALA A 170 -5.24 -14.14 -18.12
C ALA A 170 -3.94 -14.07 -17.31
N THR A 171 -2.86 -13.69 -17.99
CA THR A 171 -1.52 -13.57 -17.38
C THR A 171 -0.97 -12.14 -17.42
N ALA A 172 -1.70 -11.22 -18.04
CA ALA A 172 -1.33 -9.82 -18.17
C ALA A 172 -2.53 -8.91 -17.90
N SER A 173 -2.23 -7.76 -17.36
CA SER A 173 -3.22 -6.71 -17.08
C SER A 173 -3.46 -5.85 -18.31
N ASP A 174 -4.67 -5.31 -18.46
CA ASP A 174 -4.97 -4.32 -19.48
C ASP A 174 -4.24 -3.00 -19.20
N PRO A 175 -4.00 -2.19 -20.23
CA PRO A 175 -3.39 -0.88 -20.06
C PRO A 175 -4.27 0.06 -19.21
N LEU A 176 -3.64 0.89 -18.38
CA LEU A 176 -4.31 1.96 -17.62
C LEU A 176 -4.98 3.02 -18.51
N THR A 177 -4.65 3.03 -19.81
CA THR A 177 -5.27 3.87 -20.84
C THR A 177 -6.44 3.20 -21.55
N ASP A 178 -6.74 1.94 -21.25
CA ASP A 178 -7.89 1.23 -21.81
C ASP A 178 -9.21 1.87 -21.35
N ALA A 179 -10.12 2.10 -22.30
CA ALA A 179 -11.39 2.78 -22.04
C ALA A 179 -12.26 2.01 -21.00
N ARG A 180 -12.20 0.68 -20.98
CA ARG A 180 -12.91 -0.16 -20.00
C ARG A 180 -12.33 0.03 -18.59
N ILE A 181 -11.02 0.09 -18.47
CA ILE A 181 -10.33 0.31 -17.20
C ILE A 181 -10.62 1.71 -16.67
N ILE A 182 -10.53 2.73 -17.52
CA ILE A 182 -10.87 4.12 -17.16
C ILE A 182 -12.34 4.23 -16.72
N ALA A 183 -13.26 3.63 -17.49
CA ALA A 183 -14.69 3.63 -17.13
C ALA A 183 -14.91 2.92 -15.79
N TRP A 184 -14.27 1.80 -15.54
CA TRP A 184 -14.36 1.08 -14.28
C TRP A 184 -13.96 1.93 -13.07
N MET A 185 -12.79 2.59 -13.14
CA MET A 185 -12.31 3.48 -12.08
C MET A 185 -13.27 4.65 -11.85
N ARG A 186 -13.66 5.32 -12.93
CA ARG A 186 -14.57 6.47 -12.87
C ARG A 186 -15.93 6.10 -12.26
N ASP A 187 -16.55 5.03 -12.75
CA ASP A 187 -17.91 4.68 -12.40
C ASP A 187 -17.99 4.13 -10.95
N SER A 188 -17.00 3.35 -10.51
CA SER A 188 -16.94 2.88 -9.12
C SER A 188 -16.74 4.04 -8.13
N ILE A 189 -15.82 4.96 -8.41
CA ILE A 189 -15.60 6.15 -7.56
C ILE A 189 -16.84 7.06 -7.56
N ALA A 190 -17.47 7.26 -8.72
CA ALA A 190 -18.66 8.13 -8.81
C ALA A 190 -19.79 7.63 -7.92
N LEU A 191 -20.02 6.31 -7.85
CA LEU A 191 -21.02 5.71 -6.97
C LEU A 191 -20.69 5.91 -5.48
N LEU A 192 -19.42 5.76 -5.10
CA LEU A 192 -18.98 6.00 -3.72
C LEU A 192 -19.14 7.47 -3.32
N ARG A 193 -18.80 8.40 -4.20
CA ARG A 193 -18.95 9.84 -3.96
C ARG A 193 -20.39 10.31 -3.76
N GLN A 194 -21.38 9.61 -4.32
CA GLN A 194 -22.79 9.93 -4.08
C GLN A 194 -23.14 9.76 -2.59
N ARG A 195 -22.55 8.80 -1.90
CA ARG A 195 -22.86 8.52 -0.49
C ARG A 195 -21.83 9.12 0.47
N TYR A 196 -20.55 9.14 0.08
CA TYR A 196 -19.43 9.59 0.90
C TYR A 196 -18.55 10.61 0.15
N PRO A 197 -19.09 11.79 -0.20
CA PRO A 197 -18.37 12.83 -0.96
C PRO A 197 -17.19 13.44 -0.19
N GLN A 198 -17.12 13.21 1.11
CA GLN A 198 -16.08 13.75 2.00
C GLN A 198 -14.79 12.90 2.04
N LEU A 199 -14.80 11.68 1.48
CA LEU A 199 -13.64 10.80 1.43
C LEU A 199 -12.83 11.03 0.14
N ASP A 200 -11.53 10.81 0.23
CA ASP A 200 -10.62 10.84 -0.91
C ASP A 200 -10.43 9.43 -1.48
N TYR A 201 -10.48 9.27 -2.81
CA TYR A 201 -10.48 7.99 -3.51
C TYR A 201 -9.36 7.88 -4.53
N THR A 202 -8.79 6.68 -4.64
CA THR A 202 -7.78 6.34 -5.65
C THR A 202 -7.83 4.87 -6.06
N PHE A 203 -6.98 4.54 -7.01
CA PHE A 203 -6.47 3.21 -7.33
C PHE A 203 -4.94 3.30 -7.38
N SER A 204 -4.25 2.55 -6.53
CA SER A 204 -2.79 2.52 -6.50
C SER A 204 -2.19 1.78 -7.70
N GLN A 205 -0.92 2.04 -8.02
CA GLN A 205 -0.26 1.55 -9.23
C GLN A 205 1.18 1.15 -8.94
N SER A 206 1.63 0.01 -9.50
CA SER A 206 3.01 -0.48 -9.36
C SER A 206 3.74 -0.71 -10.68
N ASP A 207 3.04 -0.58 -11.81
CA ASP A 207 3.59 -0.78 -13.15
C ASP A 207 3.02 0.23 -14.15
N GLN A 208 3.30 0.01 -15.45
CA GLN A 208 2.79 0.83 -16.56
C GLN A 208 3.14 2.34 -16.45
N PHE A 209 4.21 2.68 -15.74
CA PHE A 209 4.64 4.07 -15.50
C PHE A 209 4.90 4.86 -16.79
N HIS A 210 5.18 4.18 -17.90
CA HIS A 210 5.32 4.80 -19.21
C HIS A 210 3.99 5.37 -19.76
N LEU A 211 2.85 5.03 -19.14
CA LEU A 211 1.52 5.52 -19.55
C LEU A 211 1.06 6.75 -18.74
N TRP A 212 1.78 7.21 -17.71
CA TRP A 212 1.36 8.31 -16.84
C TRP A 212 0.99 9.61 -17.59
N GLU A 213 1.63 9.88 -18.70
CA GLU A 213 1.31 11.08 -19.50
C GLU A 213 -0.02 10.95 -20.28
N GLN A 214 -0.45 9.73 -20.52
CA GLN A 214 -1.63 9.40 -21.34
C GLN A 214 -2.83 8.98 -20.47
N GLN A 215 -2.58 8.66 -19.21
CA GLN A 215 -3.61 8.16 -18.31
C GLN A 215 -4.57 9.26 -17.90
N ASP A 216 -5.88 9.00 -18.03
CA ASP A 216 -6.91 9.83 -17.42
C ASP A 216 -6.97 9.53 -15.91
N VAL A 217 -6.62 10.54 -15.11
CA VAL A 217 -6.65 10.47 -13.64
C VAL A 217 -7.67 11.45 -13.05
N THR A 218 -8.57 12.00 -13.86
CA THR A 218 -9.54 13.02 -13.43
C THR A 218 -10.45 12.55 -12.31
N MET A 219 -10.79 11.25 -12.28
CA MET A 219 -11.63 10.63 -11.27
C MET A 219 -10.94 10.44 -9.91
N LEU A 220 -9.60 10.37 -9.88
CA LEU A 220 -8.81 10.15 -8.68
C LEU A 220 -8.67 11.44 -7.86
N ASP A 221 -8.59 11.38 -6.55
CA ASP A 221 -8.29 12.54 -5.68
C ASP A 221 -6.80 12.72 -5.48
N PHE A 222 -6.03 11.65 -5.55
CA PHE A 222 -4.58 11.61 -5.43
C PHE A 222 -3.99 10.47 -6.26
N LEU A 223 -2.67 10.47 -6.41
CA LEU A 223 -1.91 9.46 -7.12
C LEU A 223 -1.11 8.64 -6.12
N GLU A 224 -1.14 7.32 -6.25
CA GLU A 224 -0.40 6.41 -5.37
C GLU A 224 0.49 5.46 -6.19
N PRO A 225 1.66 5.90 -6.67
CA PRO A 225 2.62 5.04 -7.32
C PRO A 225 3.45 4.27 -6.29
N HIS A 226 3.65 2.97 -6.50
CA HIS A 226 4.58 2.13 -5.77
C HIS A 226 5.94 2.13 -6.47
N LEU A 227 6.96 2.68 -5.82
CA LEU A 227 8.26 2.98 -6.44
C LEU A 227 9.39 2.21 -5.75
N TRP A 228 9.96 1.19 -6.39
CA TRP A 228 11.12 0.47 -5.87
C TRP A 228 12.23 0.43 -6.92
N ILE A 229 13.47 0.63 -6.50
CA ILE A 229 14.63 0.45 -7.41
C ILE A 229 14.70 -0.96 -8.01
N THR A 230 14.03 -1.93 -7.39
CA THR A 230 13.96 -3.32 -7.87
C THR A 230 12.75 -3.58 -8.77
N ASN A 231 11.87 -2.59 -9.00
CA ASN A 231 10.71 -2.76 -9.88
C ASN A 231 11.19 -3.04 -11.32
N PRO A 232 10.70 -4.11 -11.97
CA PRO A 232 11.08 -4.43 -13.35
C PRO A 232 10.80 -3.34 -14.37
N ALA A 233 9.84 -2.44 -14.10
CA ALA A 233 9.57 -1.26 -14.93
C ALA A 233 10.64 -0.15 -14.74
N MET A 234 11.41 -0.19 -13.67
CA MET A 234 12.40 0.83 -13.34
C MET A 234 13.85 0.34 -13.56
N SER A 235 14.14 -0.94 -13.29
CA SER A 235 15.48 -1.50 -13.42
C SER A 235 15.47 -3.00 -13.73
N SER A 236 16.63 -3.53 -14.12
CA SER A 236 16.86 -4.97 -14.32
C SER A 236 17.29 -5.71 -13.03
N PHE A 237 17.19 -5.09 -11.86
CA PHE A 237 17.75 -5.58 -10.59
C PHE A 237 17.50 -7.07 -10.35
N TYR A 238 16.25 -7.50 -10.31
CA TYR A 238 15.90 -8.90 -10.03
C TYR A 238 16.38 -9.86 -11.10
N LYS A 239 16.31 -9.46 -12.37
CA LYS A 239 16.85 -10.25 -13.49
C LYS A 239 18.35 -10.47 -13.35
N ASP A 240 19.10 -9.42 -13.01
CA ASP A 240 20.57 -9.45 -12.95
C ASP A 240 21.08 -10.30 -11.78
N ILE A 241 20.36 -10.29 -10.65
CA ILE A 241 20.68 -11.18 -9.52
C ILE A 241 20.13 -12.60 -9.70
N GLY A 242 19.28 -12.85 -10.69
CA GLY A 242 18.65 -14.15 -10.97
C GLY A 242 17.54 -14.52 -9.99
N TYR A 243 16.76 -13.54 -9.54
CA TYR A 243 15.59 -13.74 -8.69
C TYR A 243 14.29 -13.61 -9.53
N SER A 244 13.39 -14.59 -9.42
CA SER A 244 12.14 -14.66 -10.21
C SER A 244 10.87 -14.72 -9.38
N PHE A 245 10.86 -14.14 -8.20
CA PHE A 245 9.72 -14.08 -7.27
C PHE A 245 9.20 -15.45 -6.80
N LYS A 246 10.06 -16.47 -6.81
CA LYS A 246 9.71 -17.79 -6.26
C LYS A 246 10.25 -17.89 -4.84
N LEU A 247 9.40 -18.31 -3.92
CA LEU A 247 9.76 -18.46 -2.50
C LEU A 247 11.08 -19.25 -2.30
N ARG A 248 11.28 -20.33 -3.08
CA ARG A 248 12.53 -21.12 -3.06
C ARG A 248 13.79 -20.33 -3.46
N GLU A 249 13.63 -19.21 -4.14
CA GLU A 249 14.72 -18.36 -4.61
C GLU A 249 15.02 -17.20 -3.66
N PHE A 250 14.28 -17.08 -2.56
CA PHE A 250 14.47 -16.00 -1.59
C PHE A 250 15.92 -15.93 -1.06
N GLN A 251 16.61 -17.08 -0.91
CA GLN A 251 18.02 -17.10 -0.56
C GLN A 251 18.91 -16.40 -1.60
N THR A 252 18.54 -16.44 -2.88
CA THR A 252 19.26 -15.73 -3.95
C THR A 252 19.14 -14.22 -3.75
N LEU A 253 17.93 -13.74 -3.46
CA LEU A 253 17.69 -12.34 -3.14
C LEU A 253 18.56 -11.91 -1.94
N VAL A 254 18.46 -12.60 -0.81
CA VAL A 254 19.19 -12.26 0.42
C VAL A 254 20.71 -12.23 0.22
N ARG A 255 21.26 -13.18 -0.54
CA ARG A 255 22.72 -13.26 -0.75
C ARG A 255 23.25 -12.26 -1.76
N LYS A 256 22.47 -11.92 -2.78
CA LYS A 256 22.96 -11.15 -3.94
C LYS A 256 22.52 -9.70 -3.95
N ALA A 257 21.40 -9.33 -3.31
CA ALA A 257 20.84 -7.99 -3.41
C ALA A 257 21.81 -6.89 -2.94
N LYS A 258 22.33 -6.98 -1.72
CA LYS A 258 23.28 -5.99 -1.20
C LYS A 258 24.56 -5.88 -2.03
N PRO A 259 25.29 -6.98 -2.33
CA PRO A 259 26.48 -6.90 -3.19
C PRO A 259 26.20 -6.28 -4.55
N TYR A 260 25.07 -6.63 -5.18
CA TYR A 260 24.68 -6.05 -6.46
C TYR A 260 24.39 -4.56 -6.35
N TYR A 261 23.59 -4.15 -5.33
CA TYR A 261 23.32 -2.74 -5.08
C TYR A 261 24.62 -1.94 -4.89
N LEU A 262 25.53 -2.40 -4.03
CA LEU A 262 26.77 -1.70 -3.78
C LEU A 262 27.65 -1.57 -5.02
N ALA A 263 27.69 -2.60 -5.86
CA ALA A 263 28.46 -2.59 -7.12
C ALA A 263 27.82 -1.63 -8.17
N ASN A 264 26.52 -1.38 -8.10
CA ASN A 264 25.77 -0.56 -9.05
C ASN A 264 25.13 0.68 -8.41
N LYS A 265 25.63 1.09 -7.24
CA LYS A 265 24.98 2.11 -6.40
C LYS A 265 24.65 3.40 -7.15
N ALA A 266 25.62 3.98 -7.85
CA ALA A 266 25.42 5.24 -8.56
C ALA A 266 24.31 5.15 -9.62
N HIS A 267 24.21 4.01 -10.33
CA HIS A 267 23.16 3.77 -11.31
C HIS A 267 21.78 3.63 -10.63
N LEU A 268 21.68 2.80 -9.60
CA LEU A 268 20.41 2.51 -8.93
C LEU A 268 19.88 3.72 -8.15
N ASP A 269 20.76 4.49 -7.51
CA ASP A 269 20.39 5.78 -6.90
C ASP A 269 19.90 6.78 -7.97
N GLY A 270 20.53 6.78 -9.15
CA GLY A 270 20.07 7.57 -10.30
C GLY A 270 18.69 7.15 -10.78
N VAL A 271 18.41 5.85 -10.84
CA VAL A 271 17.07 5.32 -11.17
C VAL A 271 16.03 5.82 -10.17
N LEU A 272 16.32 5.73 -8.86
CA LEU A 272 15.39 6.22 -7.83
C LEU A 272 15.10 7.70 -8.00
N THR A 273 16.14 8.53 -8.19
CA THR A 273 16.02 9.97 -8.40
C THR A 273 15.17 10.30 -9.64
N GLU A 274 15.41 9.61 -10.73
CA GLU A 274 14.67 9.79 -11.98
C GLU A 274 13.17 9.51 -11.80
N TRP A 275 12.82 8.40 -11.16
CA TRP A 275 11.43 8.00 -11.02
C TRP A 275 10.68 8.84 -9.99
N ILE A 276 11.33 9.29 -8.92
CA ILE A 276 10.76 10.29 -8.00
C ILE A 276 10.47 11.59 -8.77
N GLY A 277 11.41 12.04 -9.61
CA GLY A 277 11.21 13.22 -10.45
C GLY A 277 10.03 13.09 -11.41
N LYS A 278 9.94 11.95 -12.13
CA LYS A 278 8.82 11.65 -13.06
C LYS A 278 7.47 11.63 -12.33
N ALA A 279 7.40 11.01 -11.14
CA ALA A 279 6.17 11.00 -10.35
C ALA A 279 5.77 12.42 -9.90
N ALA A 280 6.74 13.23 -9.46
CA ALA A 280 6.50 14.62 -9.11
C ALA A 280 5.98 15.44 -10.30
N ASP A 281 6.51 15.22 -11.50
CA ASP A 281 6.06 15.87 -12.72
C ASP A 281 4.65 15.41 -13.13
N TRP A 282 4.34 14.12 -12.99
CA TRP A 282 2.99 13.62 -13.18
C TRP A 282 1.99 14.29 -12.23
N SER A 283 2.35 14.41 -10.95
CA SER A 283 1.58 15.14 -9.94
C SER A 283 1.35 16.60 -10.33
N ARG A 284 2.37 17.31 -10.82
CA ARG A 284 2.24 18.71 -11.25
C ARG A 284 1.28 18.86 -12.43
N ARG A 285 1.42 18.00 -13.44
CA ARG A 285 0.54 18.02 -14.63
C ARG A 285 -0.92 17.71 -14.29
N SER A 286 -1.16 16.82 -13.35
CA SER A 286 -2.51 16.41 -12.94
C SER A 286 -3.10 17.24 -11.80
N HIS A 287 -2.32 18.13 -11.17
CA HIS A 287 -2.69 18.92 -9.98
C HIS A 287 -3.17 18.07 -8.80
N LYS A 288 -2.61 16.84 -8.68
CA LYS A 288 -2.99 15.89 -7.63
C LYS A 288 -1.82 15.63 -6.68
N PRO A 289 -2.08 15.47 -5.36
CA PRO A 289 -1.05 15.07 -4.42
C PRO A 289 -0.59 13.64 -4.71
N LEU A 290 0.64 13.34 -4.30
CA LEU A 290 1.20 12.00 -4.26
C LEU A 290 1.09 11.42 -2.86
N ILE A 291 0.77 10.15 -2.82
CA ILE A 291 0.95 9.27 -1.66
C ILE A 291 1.79 8.08 -2.13
N THR A 292 2.66 7.59 -1.27
CA THR A 292 3.39 6.34 -1.54
C THR A 292 3.45 5.52 -0.27
N THR A 293 2.88 4.34 -0.31
CA THR A 293 2.81 3.41 0.84
C THR A 293 3.69 2.18 0.65
N GLU A 294 4.12 1.92 -0.60
CA GLU A 294 5.02 0.85 -0.95
C GLU A 294 6.20 1.39 -1.76
N ALA A 295 7.38 1.47 -1.13
CA ALA A 295 8.62 2.03 -1.69
C ALA A 295 9.79 1.60 -0.79
N TRP A 296 10.97 1.88 -1.09
CA TRP A 296 11.77 2.51 -2.14
C TRP A 296 12.83 1.54 -2.66
N ALA A 297 13.21 0.56 -1.79
CA ALA A 297 14.31 -0.36 -2.06
C ALA A 297 13.84 -1.61 -2.81
N SER A 298 13.32 -2.59 -2.10
CA SER A 298 12.87 -3.87 -2.66
C SER A 298 11.36 -4.05 -2.45
N VAL A 299 10.68 -4.68 -3.41
CA VAL A 299 9.28 -5.07 -3.23
C VAL A 299 9.13 -6.35 -2.40
N MET A 300 10.15 -7.22 -2.41
CA MET A 300 10.14 -8.51 -1.71
C MET A 300 11.28 -8.61 -0.71
N TYR A 301 10.93 -8.76 0.57
CA TYR A 301 11.89 -9.04 1.64
C TYR A 301 11.17 -9.62 2.87
N ARG A 302 11.89 -10.24 3.77
CA ARG A 302 11.40 -10.70 5.07
C ARG A 302 12.55 -10.92 6.03
N ASP A 303 12.27 -11.04 7.31
CA ASP A 303 13.29 -11.41 8.28
C ASP A 303 13.80 -12.82 7.99
N TRP A 304 15.11 -12.91 7.87
CA TRP A 304 15.87 -14.12 7.65
C TRP A 304 17.24 -13.98 8.33
N PRO A 305 17.81 -15.03 8.91
CA PRO A 305 19.08 -14.91 9.65
C PRO A 305 20.23 -14.28 8.88
N MET A 306 20.21 -14.34 7.55
CA MET A 306 21.21 -13.74 6.67
C MET A 306 20.74 -12.47 5.98
N ALA A 307 19.52 -11.99 6.28
CA ALA A 307 19.00 -10.78 5.69
C ALA A 307 19.73 -9.55 6.25
N ASP A 308 20.20 -8.72 5.35
CA ASP A 308 20.86 -7.46 5.68
C ASP A 308 19.93 -6.30 5.33
N TRP A 309 19.49 -5.57 6.35
CA TRP A 309 18.57 -4.47 6.21
C TRP A 309 19.27 -3.12 5.93
N ASP A 310 20.57 -3.00 6.21
CA ASP A 310 21.27 -1.71 6.17
C ASP A 310 21.19 -1.05 4.81
N TRP A 311 21.45 -1.80 3.73
CA TRP A 311 21.39 -1.28 2.36
C TRP A 311 19.99 -0.82 1.97
N MET A 312 18.95 -1.54 2.44
CA MET A 312 17.57 -1.16 2.22
C MET A 312 17.21 0.11 2.98
N MET A 313 17.66 0.21 4.22
CA MET A 313 17.46 1.40 5.05
C MET A 313 18.12 2.63 4.43
N ASP A 314 19.31 2.49 3.84
CA ASP A 314 20.00 3.57 3.12
C ASP A 314 19.20 4.03 1.89
N VAL A 315 18.75 3.09 1.04
CA VAL A 315 17.92 3.41 -0.14
C VAL A 315 16.60 4.06 0.26
N CYS A 316 15.95 3.52 1.29
CA CYS A 316 14.69 4.05 1.79
C CYS A 316 14.84 5.46 2.35
N ALA A 317 15.93 5.73 3.09
CA ALA A 317 16.21 7.08 3.58
C ALA A 317 16.41 8.08 2.44
N ALA A 318 17.19 7.72 1.42
CA ALA A 318 17.40 8.55 0.24
C ALA A 318 16.09 8.82 -0.53
N GLY A 319 15.23 7.80 -0.65
CA GLY A 319 13.91 7.94 -1.29
C GLY A 319 12.99 8.90 -0.54
N VAL A 320 12.91 8.77 0.78
CA VAL A 320 12.14 9.68 1.64
C VAL A 320 12.64 11.12 1.54
N GLU A 321 13.95 11.33 1.63
CA GLU A 321 14.57 12.65 1.54
C GLU A 321 14.26 13.34 0.20
N GLN A 322 14.39 12.61 -0.90
CA GLN A 322 14.12 13.12 -2.24
C GLN A 322 12.62 13.39 -2.46
N ALA A 323 11.76 12.43 -2.13
CA ALA A 323 10.31 12.58 -2.30
C ALA A 323 9.77 13.76 -1.49
N SER A 324 10.17 13.86 -0.21
CA SER A 324 9.77 14.96 0.66
C SER A 324 10.21 16.32 0.12
N ALA A 325 11.42 16.43 -0.42
CA ALA A 325 11.96 17.68 -0.96
C ALA A 325 11.18 18.23 -2.19
N THR A 326 10.42 17.38 -2.91
CA THR A 326 9.67 17.80 -4.10
C THR A 326 8.46 18.67 -3.78
N GLY A 327 7.92 18.62 -2.57
CA GLY A 327 6.68 19.28 -2.16
C GLY A 327 5.40 18.66 -2.73
N ARG A 328 5.49 17.51 -3.42
CA ARG A 328 4.33 16.87 -4.08
C ARG A 328 3.70 15.73 -3.29
N TRP A 329 4.45 15.12 -2.37
CA TRP A 329 3.95 14.05 -1.51
C TRP A 329 3.27 14.59 -0.26
N THR A 330 2.06 14.13 -0.01
CA THR A 330 1.28 14.45 1.20
C THR A 330 1.17 13.27 2.17
N ALA A 331 1.57 12.06 1.74
CA ALA A 331 1.88 10.96 2.64
C ALA A 331 3.03 10.13 2.05
N ILE A 332 3.98 9.76 2.91
CA ILE A 332 5.19 9.04 2.50
C ILE A 332 5.42 7.88 3.47
N CYS A 333 5.62 6.67 2.95
CA CYS A 333 6.15 5.55 3.74
C CYS A 333 7.68 5.65 3.82
N THR A 334 8.25 5.23 4.94
CA THR A 334 9.70 5.10 5.04
C THR A 334 10.19 3.83 4.33
N SER A 335 9.36 2.80 4.27
CA SER A 335 9.52 1.56 3.51
C SER A 335 8.21 0.78 3.56
N ASN A 336 7.98 -0.15 2.64
CA ASN A 336 6.88 -1.12 2.76
C ASN A 336 7.13 -2.21 3.82
N PHE A 337 8.33 -2.25 4.43
CA PHE A 337 8.68 -3.20 5.49
C PHE A 337 8.66 -2.58 6.90
N CYS A 338 7.80 -1.61 7.14
CA CYS A 338 7.68 -0.89 8.40
C CYS A 338 6.51 -1.43 9.24
N GLY A 339 6.69 -2.61 9.80
CA GLY A 339 5.72 -3.26 10.66
C GLY A 339 6.39 -4.25 11.62
N PRO A 340 5.69 -4.65 12.69
CA PRO A 340 6.24 -5.53 13.73
C PRO A 340 6.78 -6.87 13.24
N GLN A 341 6.26 -7.39 12.09
CA GLN A 341 6.73 -8.64 11.51
C GLN A 341 8.14 -8.53 10.88
N TYR A 342 8.65 -7.32 10.63
CA TYR A 342 9.96 -7.08 10.03
C TYR A 342 10.95 -6.59 11.07
N ARG A 343 11.28 -7.43 12.04
CA ARG A 343 12.09 -7.08 13.22
C ARG A 343 13.41 -6.42 12.88
N GLY A 344 14.06 -6.85 11.78
CA GLY A 344 15.35 -6.31 11.35
C GLY A 344 15.32 -4.82 11.04
N MET A 345 14.25 -4.32 10.43
CA MET A 345 14.03 -2.90 10.17
C MET A 345 13.29 -2.21 11.33
N TRP A 346 12.23 -2.84 11.85
CA TRP A 346 11.35 -2.25 12.86
C TRP A 346 12.03 -1.88 14.18
N ARG A 347 13.09 -2.59 14.56
CA ARG A 347 13.83 -2.35 15.81
C ARG A 347 14.56 -1.01 15.88
N ASP A 348 14.91 -0.39 14.73
CA ASP A 348 15.65 0.88 14.72
C ASP A 348 14.72 2.08 14.86
N VAL A 349 14.28 2.33 16.09
CA VAL A 349 13.39 3.45 16.42
C VAL A 349 13.97 4.80 16.02
N ALA A 350 15.30 4.98 16.15
CA ALA A 350 15.95 6.25 15.83
C ALA A 350 15.92 6.54 14.32
N TRP A 351 16.13 5.53 13.49
CA TRP A 351 16.04 5.63 12.05
C TRP A 351 14.62 6.02 11.62
N HIS A 352 13.59 5.35 12.16
CA HIS A 352 12.19 5.66 11.87
C HIS A 352 11.86 7.09 12.27
N ARG A 353 12.19 7.51 13.51
CA ARG A 353 11.89 8.87 14.00
C ARG A 353 12.53 9.95 13.13
N ARG A 354 13.79 9.77 12.77
CA ARG A 354 14.48 10.74 11.88
C ARG A 354 13.72 10.94 10.58
N LEU A 355 13.27 9.87 9.94
CA LEU A 355 12.56 9.95 8.65
C LEU A 355 11.12 10.42 8.80
N THR A 356 10.39 9.96 9.80
CA THR A 356 9.00 10.40 10.04
C THR A 356 8.93 11.88 10.42
N ASP A 357 9.91 12.39 11.17
CA ASP A 357 9.99 13.83 11.48
C ASP A 357 10.35 14.65 10.23
N LEU A 358 11.25 14.15 9.38
CA LEU A 358 11.55 14.77 8.10
C LEU A 358 10.30 14.85 7.21
N ILE A 359 9.54 13.76 7.09
CA ILE A 359 8.29 13.72 6.32
C ILE A 359 7.31 14.78 6.86
N LYS A 360 7.00 14.74 8.15
CA LYS A 360 5.99 15.63 8.79
C LYS A 360 6.37 17.11 8.74
N SER A 361 7.64 17.42 8.64
CA SER A 361 8.16 18.80 8.48
C SER A 361 8.45 19.19 7.03
N GLY A 362 8.28 18.26 6.10
CA GLY A 362 8.55 18.49 4.68
C GLY A 362 7.63 19.54 4.05
N PRO A 363 8.09 20.19 2.97
CA PRO A 363 7.27 21.15 2.25
C PRO A 363 6.09 20.47 1.56
N VAL A 364 5.00 21.22 1.38
CA VAL A 364 3.88 20.86 0.52
C VAL A 364 3.56 22.05 -0.37
N ASP A 365 3.44 21.85 -1.67
CA ASP A 365 3.09 22.89 -2.63
C ASP A 365 1.71 23.49 -2.31
N ALA A 366 1.56 24.81 -2.49
CA ALA A 366 0.37 25.55 -2.06
C ALA A 366 -0.93 24.99 -2.66
N GLU A 367 -0.89 24.54 -3.92
CA GLU A 367 -2.05 23.97 -4.62
C GLU A 367 -2.55 22.64 -4.03
N LEU A 368 -1.74 21.96 -3.22
CA LEU A 368 -2.08 20.67 -2.60
C LEU A 368 -2.57 20.81 -1.15
N ARG A 369 -2.57 22.03 -0.63
CA ARG A 369 -3.03 22.31 0.74
C ARG A 369 -4.55 22.51 0.76
N LYS A 370 -5.17 22.07 1.85
CA LYS A 370 -6.54 22.42 2.22
C LYS A 370 -6.57 23.75 2.96
#